data_74d31f803dd08215ad271c6f4930396e
#
_entry.id   74d31f803dd08215ad271c6f4930396e
#
_cell.length_a   1.000
_cell.length_b   1.000
_cell.length_c   1.000
_cell.angle_alpha   90.00
_cell.angle_beta   90.00
_cell.angle_gamma   90.00
#
_symmetry.space_group_name_H-M   'P 1'
#
loop_
_entity.id
_entity.type
_entity.pdbx_description
1 polymer ?
#
loop_
_entity_poly.entity_id
_entity_poly.type
_entity_poly.pdbx_seq_one_letter_code
_entity_poly.pdbx_strand_id
1 'polypeptide(L)'
;MTTPLKPIDGDWFQFRSLGEGITLITEPHVIPFLRCNIWHIRGRGLDLMVDTGLGVSSLHAASRHLFGQRIAALATHVHLDHVGGHHEFAECWCHRLEADALAHADPDGTLADFDLNEVNITVPGYQTGGPALTALPTPDYDLSAWEIKQATVTRRLDEGDVIDLGNRHFEVLHLPGHSPGSIGLWEARSGTLFSGDAIYDGPLIDNLHHSDRAAYARTMERLLELPVSVVHAGHDPSFGRARLRELVRAYLGRLEGLDGTAGG
;
A
#
# COMPACT_ATOMS: atom_id res chain seq x y z
N MET A 1 21.67 21.19 -11.90
CA MET A 1 22.04 19.85 -12.39
C MET A 1 21.91 18.89 -11.22
N THR A 2 20.98 17.99 -11.26
CA THR A 2 20.82 16.94 -10.24
C THR A 2 22.01 15.98 -10.31
N THR A 3 22.60 15.65 -9.17
CA THR A 3 23.67 14.64 -9.12
C THR A 3 23.10 13.30 -9.62
N PRO A 4 23.79 12.61 -10.55
CA PRO A 4 23.30 11.32 -11.04
C PRO A 4 23.21 10.33 -9.87
N LEU A 5 22.12 9.54 -9.83
CA LEU A 5 21.93 8.51 -8.83
C LEU A 5 23.01 7.44 -8.97
N LYS A 6 23.48 6.93 -7.85
CA LYS A 6 24.46 5.84 -7.81
C LYS A 6 23.75 4.51 -7.54
N PRO A 7 24.26 3.40 -8.08
CA PRO A 7 23.77 2.09 -7.69
C PRO A 7 24.04 1.82 -6.20
N ILE A 8 23.16 1.04 -5.59
CA ILE A 8 23.34 0.57 -4.21
C ILE A 8 24.47 -0.45 -4.14
N ASP A 9 25.06 -0.57 -2.95
CA ASP A 9 25.95 -1.67 -2.58
C ASP A 9 25.21 -2.53 -1.55
N GLY A 10 24.62 -3.65 -2.01
CA GLY A 10 23.84 -4.56 -1.19
C GLY A 10 22.43 -4.81 -1.69
N ASP A 11 21.54 -5.18 -0.76
CA ASP A 11 20.17 -5.58 -1.07
C ASP A 11 19.24 -4.35 -1.26
N TRP A 12 18.33 -4.46 -2.23
CA TRP A 12 17.32 -3.43 -2.48
C TRP A 12 16.28 -3.33 -1.36
N PHE A 13 15.88 -4.46 -0.80
CA PHE A 13 14.84 -4.53 0.23
C PHE A 13 15.43 -4.65 1.63
N GLN A 14 14.75 -4.04 2.60
CA GLN A 14 14.99 -4.28 4.02
C GLN A 14 13.87 -5.13 4.61
N PHE A 15 14.24 -6.10 5.46
CA PHE A 15 13.32 -7.03 6.11
C PHE A 15 13.37 -6.83 7.62
N ARG A 16 12.19 -6.66 8.25
CA ARG A 16 12.05 -6.55 9.70
C ARG A 16 10.96 -7.46 10.21
N SER A 17 11.33 -8.53 10.93
CA SER A 17 10.36 -9.38 11.61
C SER A 17 9.72 -8.64 12.79
N LEU A 18 8.38 -8.69 12.88
CA LEU A 18 7.61 -8.14 14.00
C LEU A 18 7.12 -9.22 14.97
N GLY A 19 7.51 -10.47 14.75
CA GLY A 19 6.98 -11.62 15.47
C GLY A 19 5.68 -12.16 14.85
N GLU A 20 5.14 -13.21 15.41
CA GLU A 20 3.88 -13.86 15.01
C GLU A 20 3.75 -14.16 13.50
N GLY A 21 4.88 -14.37 12.83
CA GLY A 21 4.92 -14.64 11.39
C GLY A 21 4.68 -13.41 10.51
N ILE A 22 4.75 -12.20 11.06
CA ILE A 22 4.62 -10.95 10.30
C ILE A 22 6.02 -10.37 10.04
N THR A 23 6.31 -10.07 8.79
CA THR A 23 7.53 -9.39 8.37
C THR A 23 7.17 -8.14 7.56
N LEU A 24 7.68 -6.99 7.98
CA LEU A 24 7.69 -5.78 7.20
C LEU A 24 8.83 -5.82 6.20
N ILE A 25 8.55 -5.52 4.95
CA ILE A 25 9.51 -5.37 3.87
C ILE A 25 9.38 -3.95 3.34
N THR A 26 10.49 -3.26 3.13
CA THR A 26 10.49 -1.88 2.61
C THR A 26 11.56 -1.72 1.53
N GLU A 27 11.39 -0.69 0.69
CA GLU A 27 12.34 -0.25 -0.34
C GLU A 27 13.01 1.06 0.13
N PRO A 28 14.14 1.01 0.89
CA PRO A 28 14.72 2.19 1.53
C PRO A 28 15.13 3.31 0.58
N HIS A 29 15.37 2.95 -0.69
CA HIS A 29 15.82 3.86 -1.74
C HIS A 29 14.68 4.44 -2.58
N VAL A 30 13.44 4.10 -2.28
CA VAL A 30 12.25 4.80 -2.77
C VAL A 30 12.02 6.05 -1.91
N ILE A 31 11.61 7.16 -2.51
CA ILE A 31 11.28 8.39 -1.76
C ILE A 31 10.19 8.10 -0.71
N PRO A 32 10.19 8.78 0.45
CA PRO A 32 9.26 8.46 1.54
C PRO A 32 7.79 8.45 1.13
N PHE A 33 7.37 9.33 0.23
CA PHE A 33 5.99 9.43 -0.24
C PHE A 33 5.50 8.15 -0.95
N LEU A 34 6.36 7.49 -1.74
CA LEU A 34 6.04 6.25 -2.48
C LEU A 34 6.57 5.00 -1.79
N ARG A 35 7.13 5.12 -0.59
CA ARG A 35 7.70 3.98 0.13
C ARG A 35 6.61 3.18 0.82
N CYS A 36 6.04 2.23 0.09
CA CYS A 36 5.05 1.31 0.61
C CYS A 36 5.62 0.38 1.69
N ASN A 37 4.83 0.10 2.69
CA ASN A 37 5.03 -1.01 3.62
C ASN A 37 4.47 -2.29 2.99
N ILE A 38 5.35 -3.18 2.59
CA ILE A 38 4.99 -4.50 2.08
C ILE A 38 4.95 -5.47 3.27
N TRP A 39 3.87 -6.24 3.41
CA TRP A 39 3.69 -7.13 4.55
C TRP A 39 3.69 -8.59 4.12
N HIS A 40 4.68 -9.37 4.57
CA HIS A 40 4.62 -10.82 4.49
C HIS A 40 3.98 -11.38 5.75
N ILE A 41 2.95 -12.21 5.57
CA ILE A 41 2.22 -12.88 6.65
C ILE A 41 2.37 -14.39 6.45
N ARG A 42 3.08 -15.04 7.38
CA ARG A 42 3.29 -16.46 7.37
C ARG A 42 2.05 -17.21 7.79
N GLY A 43 1.60 -18.13 6.97
CA GLY A 43 0.52 -19.06 7.28
C GLY A 43 1.00 -20.51 7.40
N ARG A 44 0.09 -21.42 7.76
CA ARG A 44 0.39 -22.86 7.79
C ARG A 44 0.23 -23.49 6.40
N GLY A 45 -0.74 -23.04 5.62
CA GLY A 45 -1.06 -23.60 4.30
C GLY A 45 -0.85 -22.61 3.15
N LEU A 46 -0.89 -21.34 3.45
CA LEU A 46 -0.75 -20.23 2.51
C LEU A 46 -0.08 -19.06 3.21
N ASP A 47 0.97 -18.52 2.62
CA ASP A 47 1.53 -17.22 2.99
C ASP A 47 0.85 -16.12 2.19
N LEU A 48 0.78 -14.92 2.76
CA LEU A 48 0.23 -13.76 2.08
C LEU A 48 1.29 -12.67 1.98
N MET A 49 1.43 -12.09 0.79
CA MET A 49 2.16 -10.86 0.56
C MET A 49 1.11 -9.75 0.36
N VAL A 50 1.00 -8.84 1.32
CA VAL A 50 0.09 -7.69 1.22
C VAL A 50 0.87 -6.53 0.66
N ASP A 51 0.48 -6.08 -0.52
CA ASP A 51 1.16 -5.14 -1.40
C ASP A 51 2.55 -5.62 -1.86
N THR A 52 3.16 -4.92 -2.82
CA THR A 52 4.39 -5.40 -3.48
C THR A 52 5.36 -4.30 -3.88
N GLY A 53 5.17 -3.08 -3.38
CA GLY A 53 6.06 -1.95 -3.64
C GLY A 53 6.03 -1.46 -5.09
N LEU A 54 7.06 -0.71 -5.47
CA LEU A 54 7.20 -0.12 -6.80
C LEU A 54 7.64 -1.10 -7.90
N GLY A 55 8.07 -2.32 -7.56
CA GLY A 55 8.55 -3.27 -8.55
C GLY A 55 9.88 -2.90 -9.21
N VAL A 56 10.69 -2.08 -8.56
CA VAL A 56 12.01 -1.65 -9.05
C VAL A 56 13.00 -2.81 -9.06
N SER A 57 12.88 -3.72 -8.11
CA SER A 57 13.66 -4.95 -8.01
C SER A 57 12.72 -6.11 -7.72
N SER A 58 13.14 -7.36 -8.03
CA SER A 58 12.29 -8.53 -7.82
C SER A 58 12.03 -8.79 -6.33
N LEU A 59 10.81 -8.46 -5.89
CA LEU A 59 10.35 -8.74 -4.53
C LEU A 59 10.24 -10.25 -4.29
N HIS A 60 9.69 -10.98 -5.27
CA HIS A 60 9.53 -12.43 -5.16
C HIS A 60 10.88 -13.15 -4.96
N ALA A 61 11.91 -12.75 -5.72
CA ALA A 61 13.24 -13.33 -5.59
C ALA A 61 13.87 -12.97 -4.24
N ALA A 62 13.81 -11.71 -3.83
CA ALA A 62 14.40 -11.22 -2.58
C ALA A 62 13.75 -11.83 -1.33
N SER A 63 12.41 -12.00 -1.36
CA SER A 63 11.64 -12.51 -0.22
C SER A 63 11.47 -14.03 -0.18
N ARG A 64 12.03 -14.78 -1.16
CA ARG A 64 11.85 -16.22 -1.27
C ARG A 64 12.23 -17.00 -0.01
N HIS A 65 13.19 -16.52 0.76
CA HIS A 65 13.62 -17.13 2.04
C HIS A 65 12.54 -17.08 3.14
N LEU A 66 11.52 -16.22 2.98
CA LEU A 66 10.38 -16.12 3.88
C LEU A 66 9.28 -17.14 3.54
N PHE A 67 9.20 -17.62 2.29
CA PHE A 67 8.07 -18.40 1.82
C PHE A 67 8.00 -19.78 2.44
N GLY A 68 6.77 -20.16 2.84
CA GLY A 68 6.44 -21.52 3.24
C GLY A 68 6.22 -22.43 2.03
N GLN A 69 4.96 -22.75 1.72
CA GLN A 69 4.59 -23.61 0.59
C GLN A 69 4.02 -22.84 -0.57
N ARG A 70 2.90 -22.16 -0.34
CA ARG A 70 2.17 -21.32 -1.31
C ARG A 70 2.23 -19.89 -0.84
N ILE A 71 2.23 -18.97 -1.77
CA ILE A 71 2.12 -17.55 -1.49
C ILE A 71 1.17 -16.90 -2.49
N ALA A 72 0.30 -16.01 -2.01
CA ALA A 72 -0.50 -15.12 -2.82
C ALA A 72 -0.09 -13.68 -2.57
N ALA A 73 -0.04 -12.86 -3.60
CA ALA A 73 0.04 -11.41 -3.48
C ALA A 73 -1.38 -10.83 -3.44
N LEU A 74 -1.63 -9.95 -2.49
CA LEU A 74 -2.89 -9.25 -2.32
C LEU A 74 -2.63 -7.74 -2.39
N ALA A 75 -3.29 -7.07 -3.33
CA ALA A 75 -3.31 -5.62 -3.39
C ALA A 75 -4.37 -5.08 -2.44
N THR A 76 -3.98 -4.19 -1.52
CA THR A 76 -4.93 -3.42 -0.71
C THR A 76 -5.69 -2.43 -1.60
N HIS A 77 -5.03 -1.91 -2.62
CA HIS A 77 -5.54 -1.08 -3.72
C HIS A 77 -4.49 -1.05 -4.85
N VAL A 78 -4.80 -0.42 -5.99
CA VAL A 78 -3.95 -0.54 -7.20
C VAL A 78 -3.15 0.72 -7.53
N HIS A 79 -2.72 1.48 -6.52
CA HIS A 79 -1.74 2.54 -6.78
C HIS A 79 -0.36 1.95 -7.08
N LEU A 80 0.40 2.73 -7.83
CA LEU A 80 1.67 2.28 -8.45
C LEU A 80 2.70 1.75 -7.44
N ASP A 81 2.74 2.32 -6.26
CA ASP A 81 3.67 1.96 -5.19
C ASP A 81 3.22 0.74 -4.35
N HIS A 82 2.01 0.23 -4.61
CA HIS A 82 1.47 -0.98 -3.95
C HIS A 82 1.49 -2.21 -4.85
N VAL A 83 1.50 -2.04 -6.17
CA VAL A 83 1.29 -3.18 -7.09
C VAL A 83 2.43 -3.47 -8.06
N GLY A 84 3.53 -2.74 -8.00
CA GLY A 84 4.63 -2.86 -8.96
C GLY A 84 5.22 -4.28 -9.08
N GLY A 85 5.25 -5.04 -8.00
CA GLY A 85 5.75 -6.43 -7.98
C GLY A 85 4.68 -7.51 -8.15
N HIS A 86 3.39 -7.20 -8.29
CA HIS A 86 2.30 -8.20 -8.35
C HIS A 86 2.46 -9.20 -9.49
N HIS A 87 2.97 -8.76 -10.64
CA HIS A 87 3.21 -9.60 -11.81
C HIS A 87 4.18 -10.78 -11.56
N GLU A 88 4.94 -10.76 -10.48
CA GLU A 88 5.88 -11.81 -10.11
C GLU A 88 5.22 -13.01 -9.42
N PHE A 89 3.95 -12.86 -8.98
CA PHE A 89 3.23 -13.85 -8.21
C PHE A 89 2.21 -14.58 -9.07
N ALA A 90 2.16 -15.91 -8.94
CA ALA A 90 1.20 -16.75 -9.66
C ALA A 90 -0.24 -16.59 -9.15
N GLU A 91 -0.41 -16.22 -7.88
CA GLU A 91 -1.71 -15.92 -7.27
C GLU A 91 -1.75 -14.44 -6.91
N CYS A 92 -2.59 -13.67 -7.62
CA CYS A 92 -2.80 -12.24 -7.39
C CYS A 92 -4.25 -11.96 -7.05
N TRP A 93 -4.48 -11.30 -5.94
CA TRP A 93 -5.79 -10.99 -5.39
C TRP A 93 -5.95 -9.50 -5.19
N CYS A 94 -7.13 -8.97 -5.50
CA CYS A 94 -7.49 -7.59 -5.23
C CYS A 94 -9.00 -7.44 -5.13
N HIS A 95 -9.48 -6.28 -4.71
CA HIS A 95 -10.91 -5.98 -4.73
C HIS A 95 -11.45 -5.98 -6.15
N ARG A 96 -12.69 -6.47 -6.34
CA ARG A 96 -13.32 -6.60 -7.67
C ARG A 96 -13.39 -5.29 -8.46
N LEU A 97 -13.50 -4.13 -7.76
CA LEU A 97 -13.60 -2.81 -8.40
C LEU A 97 -12.29 -2.34 -9.03
N GLU A 98 -11.16 -2.92 -8.65
CA GLU A 98 -9.83 -2.55 -9.17
C GLU A 98 -9.15 -3.67 -9.95
N ALA A 99 -9.84 -4.81 -10.09
CA ALA A 99 -9.28 -5.99 -10.76
C ALA A 99 -8.90 -5.72 -12.24
N ASP A 100 -9.69 -4.92 -12.92
CA ASP A 100 -9.43 -4.58 -14.33
C ASP A 100 -8.27 -3.59 -14.45
N ALA A 101 -8.10 -2.65 -13.50
CA ALA A 101 -6.95 -1.75 -13.45
C ALA A 101 -5.64 -2.49 -13.20
N LEU A 102 -5.64 -3.49 -12.29
CA LEU A 102 -4.46 -4.33 -12.04
C LEU A 102 -4.11 -5.22 -13.25
N ALA A 103 -5.12 -5.73 -13.94
CA ALA A 103 -4.94 -6.58 -15.11
C ALA A 103 -4.50 -5.80 -16.37
N HIS A 104 -4.82 -4.51 -16.45
CA HIS A 104 -4.56 -3.63 -17.59
C HIS A 104 -3.84 -2.35 -17.14
N ALA A 105 -2.81 -2.51 -16.30
CA ALA A 105 -2.03 -1.39 -15.79
C ALA A 105 -1.52 -0.51 -16.96
N ASP A 106 -1.60 0.81 -16.76
CA ASP A 106 -1.14 1.79 -17.74
C ASP A 106 0.40 1.75 -17.77
N PRO A 107 1.02 1.48 -18.94
CA PRO A 107 2.47 1.44 -19.05
C PRO A 107 3.11 2.84 -19.05
N ASP A 108 2.33 3.92 -19.16
CA ASP A 108 2.84 5.29 -19.27
C ASP A 108 3.31 5.84 -17.92
N GLY A 109 4.29 5.16 -17.31
CA GLY A 109 4.90 5.54 -16.05
C GLY A 109 6.39 5.86 -16.19
N THR A 110 6.91 6.71 -15.30
CA THR A 110 8.33 6.96 -15.15
C THR A 110 8.70 7.20 -13.70
N LEU A 111 9.90 6.77 -13.29
CA LEU A 111 10.48 7.12 -12.00
C LEU A 111 11.55 8.20 -12.10
N ALA A 112 11.79 8.72 -13.33
CA ALA A 112 12.83 9.72 -13.58
C ALA A 112 12.45 11.12 -13.10
N ASP A 113 11.17 11.47 -13.22
CA ASP A 113 10.63 12.74 -12.75
C ASP A 113 9.21 12.51 -12.22
N PHE A 114 9.13 12.43 -10.89
CA PHE A 114 7.87 12.23 -10.19
C PHE A 114 7.42 13.54 -9.57
N ASP A 115 6.39 14.16 -10.14
CA ASP A 115 5.88 15.44 -9.66
C ASP A 115 4.47 15.31 -9.06
N LEU A 116 4.38 15.49 -7.74
CA LEU A 116 3.11 15.51 -7.01
C LEU A 116 2.16 16.64 -7.48
N ASN A 117 2.69 17.72 -8.08
CA ASN A 117 1.85 18.79 -8.60
C ASN A 117 1.04 18.34 -9.82
N GLU A 118 1.53 17.39 -10.62
CA GLU A 118 0.79 16.86 -11.77
C GLU A 118 -0.48 16.13 -11.35
N VAL A 119 -0.47 15.55 -10.14
CA VAL A 119 -1.64 14.87 -9.56
C VAL A 119 -2.38 15.75 -8.54
N ASN A 120 -2.10 17.07 -8.49
CA ASN A 120 -2.68 18.02 -7.56
C ASN A 120 -2.53 17.65 -6.07
N ILE A 121 -1.46 16.97 -5.72
CA ILE A 121 -1.16 16.61 -4.35
C ILE A 121 -0.15 17.61 -3.78
N THR A 122 -0.52 18.29 -2.70
CA THR A 122 0.40 19.07 -1.89
C THR A 122 0.53 18.39 -0.53
N VAL A 123 1.69 17.80 -0.28
CA VAL A 123 1.99 17.13 0.99
C VAL A 123 3.09 17.89 1.71
N PRO A 124 2.82 18.52 2.87
CA PRO A 124 3.82 19.23 3.63
C PRO A 124 5.02 18.34 3.98
N GLY A 125 6.22 18.80 3.65
CA GLY A 125 7.46 18.06 3.94
C GLY A 125 7.92 17.06 2.87
N TYR A 126 7.15 16.87 1.80
CA TYR A 126 7.60 16.08 0.66
C TYR A 126 8.08 16.97 -0.48
N GLN A 127 9.17 16.55 -1.14
CA GLN A 127 9.65 17.25 -2.34
C GLN A 127 8.77 16.90 -3.53
N THR A 128 8.43 17.91 -4.31
CA THR A 128 7.73 17.79 -5.58
C THR A 128 8.75 17.87 -6.71
N GLY A 129 8.70 16.90 -7.62
CA GLY A 129 9.58 16.82 -8.79
C GLY A 129 10.93 16.14 -8.51
N GLY A 130 11.47 15.53 -9.55
CA GLY A 130 12.70 14.75 -9.53
C GLY A 130 12.49 13.24 -9.45
N PRO A 131 13.58 12.47 -9.37
CA PRO A 131 13.48 11.01 -9.40
C PRO A 131 12.77 10.46 -8.17
N ALA A 132 11.92 9.45 -8.38
CA ALA A 132 11.21 8.72 -7.32
C ALA A 132 12.16 7.85 -6.46
N LEU A 133 13.40 7.69 -6.89
CA LEU A 133 14.43 6.93 -6.19
C LEU A 133 15.56 7.82 -5.70
N THR A 134 16.22 7.40 -4.62
CA THR A 134 17.43 8.03 -4.05
C THR A 134 18.72 7.31 -4.44
N ALA A 135 18.62 6.08 -4.98
CA ALA A 135 19.70 5.29 -5.53
C ALA A 135 19.16 4.33 -6.60
N LEU A 136 20.02 3.74 -7.42
CA LEU A 136 19.64 2.76 -8.44
C LEU A 136 19.82 1.33 -7.91
N PRO A 137 18.95 0.37 -8.31
CA PRO A 137 19.13 -1.02 -7.94
C PRO A 137 20.34 -1.67 -8.63
N THR A 138 20.64 -1.26 -9.88
CA THR A 138 21.78 -1.68 -10.67
C THR A 138 22.40 -0.50 -11.42
N PRO A 139 23.67 -0.59 -11.89
CA PRO A 139 24.34 0.51 -12.59
C PRO A 139 23.67 0.96 -13.90
N ASP A 140 22.97 0.05 -14.54
CA ASP A 140 22.31 0.21 -15.85
C ASP A 140 20.78 0.37 -15.73
N TYR A 141 20.23 0.58 -14.52
CA TYR A 141 18.80 0.78 -14.33
C TYR A 141 18.33 2.11 -14.93
N ASP A 142 17.36 2.03 -15.84
CA ASP A 142 16.76 3.20 -16.49
C ASP A 142 15.43 3.57 -15.83
N LEU A 143 15.42 4.67 -15.10
CA LEU A 143 14.23 5.21 -14.43
C LEU A 143 13.13 5.61 -15.41
N SER A 144 13.50 6.04 -16.63
CA SER A 144 12.54 6.48 -17.64
C SER A 144 11.88 5.33 -18.38
N ALA A 145 12.46 4.12 -18.29
CA ALA A 145 11.90 2.90 -18.85
C ALA A 145 11.06 2.09 -17.84
N TRP A 146 10.87 2.60 -16.61
CA TRP A 146 10.04 1.94 -15.64
C TRP A 146 8.57 2.00 -16.02
N GLU A 147 7.88 0.88 -15.83
CA GLU A 147 6.44 0.74 -16.06
C GLU A 147 5.83 -0.21 -15.02
N ILE A 148 4.55 -0.05 -14.73
CA ILE A 148 3.79 -1.04 -13.98
C ILE A 148 3.47 -2.21 -14.92
N LYS A 149 3.92 -3.41 -14.55
CA LYS A 149 3.63 -4.61 -15.31
C LYS A 149 2.27 -5.17 -14.93
N GLN A 150 1.51 -5.55 -15.95
CA GLN A 150 0.20 -6.19 -15.78
C GLN A 150 0.30 -7.47 -14.97
N ALA A 151 -0.63 -7.67 -14.03
CA ALA A 151 -0.72 -8.87 -13.22
C ALA A 151 -2.03 -9.62 -13.50
N THR A 152 -1.94 -10.95 -13.57
CA THR A 152 -3.14 -11.78 -13.75
C THR A 152 -3.92 -11.91 -12.45
N VAL A 153 -5.08 -11.27 -12.36
CA VAL A 153 -5.96 -11.38 -11.18
C VAL A 153 -6.58 -12.77 -11.12
N THR A 154 -6.19 -13.56 -10.11
CA THR A 154 -6.65 -14.94 -9.92
C THR A 154 -7.82 -15.06 -8.95
N ARG A 155 -8.00 -14.05 -8.08
CA ARG A 155 -9.15 -13.96 -7.15
C ARG A 155 -9.59 -12.52 -7.00
N ARG A 156 -10.86 -12.27 -7.24
CA ARG A 156 -11.52 -11.00 -6.92
C ARG A 156 -12.12 -11.10 -5.53
N LEU A 157 -11.83 -10.11 -4.70
CA LEU A 157 -12.28 -10.04 -3.32
C LEU A 157 -13.43 -9.04 -3.18
N ASP A 158 -14.26 -9.27 -2.17
CA ASP A 158 -15.36 -8.39 -1.81
C ASP A 158 -15.47 -8.27 -0.27
N GLU A 159 -16.27 -7.36 0.22
CA GLU A 159 -16.60 -7.19 1.63
C GLU A 159 -17.02 -8.51 2.29
N GLY A 160 -16.43 -8.84 3.43
CA GLY A 160 -16.75 -10.03 4.20
C GLY A 160 -16.12 -11.34 3.70
N ASP A 161 -15.37 -11.31 2.59
CA ASP A 161 -14.57 -12.46 2.20
C ASP A 161 -13.59 -12.85 3.29
N VAL A 162 -13.38 -14.16 3.46
CA VAL A 162 -12.41 -14.67 4.44
C VAL A 162 -11.19 -15.24 3.70
N ILE A 163 -10.02 -14.80 4.14
CA ILE A 163 -8.73 -15.32 3.72
C ILE A 163 -8.20 -16.23 4.82
N ASP A 164 -8.18 -17.53 4.56
CA ASP A 164 -7.71 -18.56 5.49
C ASP A 164 -6.27 -18.95 5.16
N LEU A 165 -5.34 -18.68 6.08
CA LEU A 165 -3.94 -19.07 6.00
C LEU A 165 -3.66 -20.43 6.69
N GLY A 166 -4.70 -21.11 7.20
CA GLY A 166 -4.64 -22.41 7.90
C GLY A 166 -4.39 -22.30 9.41
N ASN A 167 -3.94 -21.18 9.91
CA ASN A 167 -3.76 -20.87 11.34
C ASN A 167 -4.18 -19.44 11.69
N ARG A 168 -4.47 -18.63 10.71
CA ARG A 168 -4.94 -17.25 10.81
C ARG A 168 -6.05 -17.04 9.78
N HIS A 169 -7.01 -16.20 10.14
CA HIS A 169 -8.15 -15.84 9.28
C HIS A 169 -8.27 -14.33 9.24
N PHE A 170 -8.30 -13.79 8.04
CA PHE A 170 -8.49 -12.37 7.81
C PHE A 170 -9.83 -12.15 7.10
N GLU A 171 -10.66 -11.30 7.66
CA GLU A 171 -11.85 -10.77 6.99
C GLU A 171 -11.44 -9.60 6.11
N VAL A 172 -11.89 -9.59 4.89
CA VAL A 172 -11.73 -8.48 3.96
C VAL A 172 -12.73 -7.39 4.32
N LEU A 173 -12.24 -6.21 4.65
CA LEU A 173 -13.05 -5.02 4.89
C LEU A 173 -12.92 -4.10 3.67
N HIS A 174 -14.04 -3.77 3.02
CA HIS A 174 -14.05 -2.75 1.98
C HIS A 174 -14.00 -1.37 2.64
N LEU A 175 -12.93 -0.62 2.41
CA LEU A 175 -12.59 0.65 3.03
C LEU A 175 -12.38 1.75 1.96
N PRO A 176 -13.42 2.04 1.14
CA PRO A 176 -13.28 2.97 0.02
C PRO A 176 -13.09 4.41 0.49
N GLY A 177 -12.57 5.21 -0.41
CA GLY A 177 -12.39 6.66 -0.21
C GLY A 177 -11.07 7.15 -0.76
N HIS A 178 -9.95 6.55 -0.34
CA HIS A 178 -8.65 6.77 -0.95
C HIS A 178 -8.66 6.27 -2.41
N SER A 179 -9.13 5.05 -2.62
CA SER A 179 -9.48 4.49 -3.92
C SER A 179 -10.82 3.73 -3.84
N PRO A 180 -11.49 3.45 -4.98
CA PRO A 180 -12.82 2.80 -4.97
C PRO A 180 -12.79 1.36 -4.46
N GLY A 181 -11.68 0.65 -4.64
CA GLY A 181 -11.52 -0.74 -4.23
C GLY A 181 -10.54 -0.91 -3.07
N SER A 182 -10.22 0.15 -2.32
CA SER A 182 -9.40 0.03 -1.11
C SER A 182 -10.00 -0.98 -0.14
N ILE A 183 -9.16 -1.95 0.31
CA ILE A 183 -9.52 -2.96 1.31
C ILE A 183 -8.53 -2.99 2.45
N GLY A 184 -9.02 -3.43 3.60
CA GLY A 184 -8.19 -3.82 4.73
C GLY A 184 -8.37 -5.30 5.06
N LEU A 185 -7.40 -5.88 5.76
CA LEU A 185 -7.46 -7.25 6.27
C LEU A 185 -7.56 -7.22 7.79
N TRP A 186 -8.67 -7.71 8.31
CA TRP A 186 -8.99 -7.71 9.72
C TRP A 186 -8.84 -9.10 10.34
N GLU A 187 -7.97 -9.24 11.33
CA GLU A 187 -7.89 -10.43 12.17
C GLU A 187 -8.48 -10.15 13.56
N ALA A 188 -9.71 -10.58 13.78
CA ALA A 188 -10.42 -10.33 15.03
C ALA A 188 -9.74 -10.96 16.27
N ARG A 189 -9.04 -12.09 16.10
CA ARG A 189 -8.38 -12.81 17.19
C ARG A 189 -7.26 -11.99 17.85
N SER A 190 -6.44 -11.30 17.06
CA SER A 190 -5.32 -10.48 17.54
C SER A 190 -5.67 -9.00 17.64
N GLY A 191 -6.75 -8.57 16.99
CA GLY A 191 -7.06 -7.17 16.80
C GLY A 191 -6.11 -6.49 15.80
N THR A 192 -5.58 -7.24 14.84
CA THR A 192 -4.65 -6.72 13.82
C THR A 192 -5.42 -6.29 12.57
N LEU A 193 -5.14 -5.09 12.10
CA LEU A 193 -5.63 -4.55 10.84
C LEU A 193 -4.46 -4.24 9.92
N PHE A 194 -4.44 -4.82 8.71
CA PHE A 194 -3.64 -4.33 7.59
C PHE A 194 -4.54 -3.39 6.80
N SER A 195 -4.23 -2.11 6.79
CA SER A 195 -5.17 -1.09 6.31
C SER A 195 -4.90 -0.58 4.89
N GLY A 196 -3.76 -0.95 4.29
CA GLY A 196 -3.29 -0.24 3.10
C GLY A 196 -3.31 1.27 3.36
N ASP A 197 -3.81 2.02 2.39
CA ASP A 197 -3.90 3.47 2.47
C ASP A 197 -5.26 4.00 2.94
N ALA A 198 -6.14 3.10 3.38
CA ALA A 198 -7.38 3.54 4.04
C ALA A 198 -7.09 4.35 5.32
N ILE A 199 -6.00 4.03 6.05
CA ILE A 199 -5.48 4.86 7.14
C ILE A 199 -4.01 4.54 7.42
N TYR A 200 -3.16 5.57 7.57
CA TYR A 200 -1.76 5.48 7.95
C TYR A 200 -1.38 6.71 8.80
N ASP A 201 -0.24 6.66 9.50
CA ASP A 201 0.22 7.75 10.38
C ASP A 201 0.95 8.84 9.60
N GLY A 202 0.26 9.39 8.59
CA GLY A 202 0.73 10.42 7.70
C GLY A 202 -0.40 11.25 7.10
N PRO A 203 -0.10 12.10 6.11
CA PRO A 203 -1.12 12.89 5.40
C PRO A 203 -1.99 11.99 4.53
N LEU A 204 -3.24 11.78 4.91
CA LEU A 204 -4.19 10.97 4.14
C LEU A 204 -4.56 11.66 2.83
N ILE A 205 -4.41 10.94 1.72
CA ILE A 205 -4.67 11.42 0.36
C ILE A 205 -6.12 11.08 -0.01
N ASP A 206 -6.90 12.12 -0.31
CA ASP A 206 -8.35 12.03 -0.60
C ASP A 206 -8.78 12.87 -1.81
N ASN A 207 -7.82 13.33 -2.61
CA ASN A 207 -8.02 14.27 -3.70
C ASN A 207 -7.54 13.78 -5.07
N LEU A 208 -7.24 12.48 -5.20
CA LEU A 208 -6.99 11.85 -6.50
C LEU A 208 -8.30 11.82 -7.31
N HIS A 209 -8.18 11.70 -8.64
CA HIS A 209 -9.34 11.74 -9.55
C HIS A 209 -10.40 10.65 -9.26
N HIS A 210 -10.03 9.56 -8.61
CA HIS A 210 -10.89 8.44 -8.23
C HIS A 210 -11.18 8.37 -6.73
N SER A 211 -10.65 9.31 -5.93
CA SER A 211 -10.97 9.39 -4.50
C SER A 211 -12.39 9.91 -4.26
N ASP A 212 -13.01 9.43 -3.19
CA ASP A 212 -14.34 9.83 -2.74
C ASP A 212 -14.31 10.19 -1.25
N ARG A 213 -14.33 11.48 -0.94
CA ARG A 213 -14.29 11.99 0.44
C ARG A 213 -15.47 11.54 1.28
N ALA A 214 -16.66 11.42 0.67
CA ALA A 214 -17.85 10.98 1.41
C ALA A 214 -17.76 9.48 1.75
N ALA A 215 -17.23 8.65 0.84
CA ALA A 215 -16.92 7.25 1.14
C ALA A 215 -15.82 7.16 2.19
N TYR A 216 -14.79 7.98 2.10
CA TYR A 216 -13.68 7.99 3.04
C TYR A 216 -14.13 8.38 4.46
N ALA A 217 -15.04 9.35 4.60
CA ALA A 217 -15.63 9.69 5.90
C ALA A 217 -16.34 8.48 6.54
N ARG A 218 -17.15 7.74 5.76
CA ARG A 218 -17.80 6.50 6.24
C ARG A 218 -16.80 5.42 6.62
N THR A 219 -15.73 5.28 5.85
CA THR A 219 -14.61 4.38 6.17
C THR A 219 -13.96 4.76 7.51
N MET A 220 -13.72 6.05 7.75
CA MET A 220 -13.16 6.53 9.01
C MET A 220 -14.08 6.25 10.20
N GLU A 221 -15.39 6.51 10.08
CA GLU A 221 -16.37 6.19 11.11
C GLU A 221 -16.37 4.69 11.44
N ARG A 222 -16.37 3.84 10.42
CA ARG A 222 -16.28 2.38 10.57
C ARG A 222 -15.03 1.94 11.33
N LEU A 223 -13.87 2.53 11.03
CA LEU A 223 -12.61 2.20 11.70
C LEU A 223 -12.64 2.48 13.22
N LEU A 224 -13.44 3.46 13.69
CA LEU A 224 -13.61 3.73 15.12
C LEU A 224 -14.34 2.61 15.86
N GLU A 225 -15.18 1.85 15.18
CA GLU A 225 -15.98 0.76 15.76
C GLU A 225 -15.15 -0.52 15.91
N LEU A 226 -14.10 -0.69 15.12
CA LEU A 226 -13.25 -1.88 15.18
C LEU A 226 -12.44 -1.92 16.50
N PRO A 227 -12.39 -3.09 17.19
CA PRO A 227 -11.59 -3.27 18.38
C PRO A 227 -10.11 -3.49 18.09
N VAL A 228 -9.53 -2.58 17.29
CA VAL A 228 -8.14 -2.66 16.83
C VAL A 228 -7.16 -2.62 17.99
N SER A 229 -6.18 -3.52 17.99
CA SER A 229 -4.98 -3.50 18.84
C SER A 229 -3.81 -2.85 18.12
N VAL A 230 -3.59 -3.22 16.86
CA VAL A 230 -2.51 -2.68 16.00
C VAL A 230 -2.99 -2.51 14.57
N VAL A 231 -2.56 -1.42 13.94
CA VAL A 231 -2.69 -1.17 12.51
C VAL A 231 -1.32 -1.31 11.86
N HIS A 232 -1.25 -2.12 10.82
CA HIS A 232 -0.14 -2.23 9.87
C HIS A 232 -0.58 -1.57 8.57
N ALA A 233 -0.17 -0.34 8.38
CA ALA A 233 -0.63 0.51 7.27
C ALA A 233 0.23 0.37 6.01
N GLY A 234 -0.24 0.90 4.89
CA GLY A 234 0.50 0.95 3.63
C GLY A 234 1.72 1.86 3.68
N HIS A 235 1.68 2.89 4.51
CA HIS A 235 2.79 3.82 4.74
C HIS A 235 3.02 4.04 6.23
N ASP A 236 4.19 4.60 6.57
CA ASP A 236 4.58 5.00 7.91
C ASP A 236 4.64 3.87 8.95
N PRO A 237 5.02 4.11 10.19
CA PRO A 237 5.08 3.08 11.21
C PRO A 237 3.70 2.53 11.61
N SER A 238 3.67 1.27 12.02
CA SER A 238 2.50 0.67 12.65
C SER A 238 2.12 1.41 13.93
N PHE A 239 0.83 1.48 14.24
CA PHE A 239 0.31 2.21 15.38
C PHE A 239 -0.86 1.48 16.06
N GLY A 240 -1.16 1.89 17.30
CA GLY A 240 -2.22 1.29 18.10
C GLY A 240 -3.54 2.09 18.04
N ARG A 241 -4.55 1.55 18.78
CA ARG A 241 -5.91 2.10 18.81
C ARG A 241 -6.00 3.57 19.20
N ALA A 242 -5.16 4.05 20.10
CA ALA A 242 -5.19 5.45 20.52
C ALA A 242 -4.87 6.35 19.32
N ARG A 243 -3.81 6.03 18.59
CA ARG A 243 -3.40 6.78 17.41
C ARG A 243 -4.41 6.66 16.27
N LEU A 244 -4.99 5.48 16.05
CA LEU A 244 -6.09 5.31 15.10
C LEU A 244 -7.21 6.34 15.34
N ARG A 245 -7.66 6.46 16.58
CA ARG A 245 -8.74 7.40 16.94
C ARG A 245 -8.34 8.86 16.73
N GLU A 246 -7.10 9.22 17.01
CA GLU A 246 -6.59 10.58 16.75
C GLU A 246 -6.61 10.90 15.28
N LEU A 247 -6.06 10.01 14.43
CA LEU A 247 -6.00 10.17 12.97
C LEU A 247 -7.40 10.29 12.37
N VAL A 248 -8.31 9.40 12.75
CA VAL A 248 -9.70 9.44 12.27
C VAL A 248 -10.38 10.76 12.65
N ARG A 249 -10.27 11.20 13.90
CA ARG A 249 -10.89 12.46 14.35
C ARG A 249 -10.28 13.67 13.63
N ALA A 250 -8.96 13.66 13.42
CA ALA A 250 -8.28 14.73 12.68
C ALA A 250 -8.77 14.80 11.23
N TYR A 251 -8.96 13.65 10.59
CA TYR A 251 -9.47 13.59 9.23
C TYR A 251 -10.93 14.10 9.13
N LEU A 252 -11.83 13.59 9.97
CA LEU A 252 -13.24 14.01 9.97
C LEU A 252 -13.39 15.50 10.30
N GLY A 253 -12.66 16.01 11.28
CA GLY A 253 -12.65 17.43 11.62
C GLY A 253 -12.13 18.34 10.49
N ARG A 254 -11.18 17.84 9.66
CA ARG A 254 -10.73 18.55 8.46
C ARG A 254 -11.84 18.64 7.42
N LEU A 255 -12.61 17.59 7.18
CA LEU A 255 -13.72 17.58 6.24
C LEU A 255 -14.83 18.57 6.65
N GLU A 256 -15.23 18.58 7.92
CA GLU A 256 -16.22 19.54 8.47
C GLU A 256 -15.76 21.00 8.27
N GLY A 257 -14.47 21.28 8.44
CA GLY A 257 -13.89 22.60 8.18
C GLY A 257 -13.94 23.03 6.71
N LEU A 258 -13.81 22.10 5.78
CA LEU A 258 -13.90 22.35 4.33
C LEU A 258 -15.34 22.68 3.91
N ASP A 259 -16.32 21.95 4.43
CA ASP A 259 -17.74 22.16 4.13
C ASP A 259 -18.24 23.51 4.68
N GLY A 260 -17.72 23.94 5.84
CA GLY A 260 -18.05 25.24 6.45
C GLY A 260 -17.54 26.46 5.67
N THR A 261 -16.52 26.30 4.83
CA THR A 261 -15.95 27.39 4.03
C THR A 261 -16.56 27.53 2.63
N ALA A 262 -17.28 26.52 2.16
CA ALA A 262 -17.97 26.54 0.85
C ALA A 262 -19.37 27.17 0.89
N GLY A 263 -19.89 27.54 2.07
CA GLY A 263 -21.23 28.14 2.30
C GLY A 263 -21.24 29.61 2.70
N GLY A 264 -20.09 30.31 2.55
CA GLY A 264 -19.95 31.73 2.92
C GLY A 264 -19.90 32.66 1.71
#